data_d5b550a6d2709d4db72afd0bebb1d6ab
#
_entry.id   d5b550a6d2709d4db72afd0bebb1d6ab
#
_cell.length_a   1.000
_cell.length_b   1.000
_cell.length_c   1.000
_cell.angle_alpha   90.00
_cell.angle_beta   90.00
_cell.angle_gamma   90.00
#
_symmetry.space_group_name_H-M   'P 1'
#
loop_
_entity.id
_entity.type
_entity.pdbx_description
1 polymer ?
#
loop_
_entity_poly.entity_id
_entity_poly.type
_entity_poly.pdbx_seq_one_letter_code
_entity_poly.pdbx_strand_id
1 'polypeptide(L)'
;MNKLKKLVSAIISLSLMITTLPINSFAVSYPVLPQYEFSNFAKITSANFCENSDTTIINIQDLHNNKEVQDNIYKLLDSLNKKYGNLEVYIEGADDVIDYGKLSEEMNEKEMSALMNSLYDDDKLSGAEFFGYKNNKILNPTEQKNIYAQNIQNYSFLIKNKQQIKQYL
;
A
#
# COMPACT_ATOMS: atom_id res chain seq x y z
N MET A 1 -34.23 53.00 32.06
CA MET A 1 -33.26 51.95 31.79
C MET A 1 -32.04 52.57 31.15
N ASN A 2 -30.88 52.50 31.78
CA ASN A 2 -29.69 53.25 31.47
C ASN A 2 -29.14 52.89 30.08
N LYS A 3 -28.78 53.85 29.24
CA LYS A 3 -28.27 53.66 27.86
C LYS A 3 -27.13 52.61 27.84
N LEU A 4 -26.30 52.59 28.89
CA LEU A 4 -25.21 51.62 29.04
C LEU A 4 -25.73 50.17 29.15
N LYS A 5 -26.81 49.90 29.89
CA LYS A 5 -27.40 48.56 30.01
C LYS A 5 -27.94 48.05 28.67
N LYS A 6 -28.55 48.95 27.87
CA LYS A 6 -29.03 48.59 26.52
C LYS A 6 -27.86 48.24 25.57
N LEU A 7 -26.77 49.02 25.64
CA LEU A 7 -25.59 48.77 24.81
C LEU A 7 -24.92 47.42 25.18
N VAL A 8 -24.73 47.16 26.47
CA VAL A 8 -24.16 45.91 26.96
C VAL A 8 -25.03 44.69 26.57
N SER A 9 -26.35 44.81 26.71
CA SER A 9 -27.29 43.74 26.30
C SER A 9 -27.23 43.50 24.79
N ALA A 10 -27.11 44.52 23.97
CA ALA A 10 -26.99 44.40 22.52
C ALA A 10 -25.67 43.69 22.11
N ILE A 11 -24.54 44.01 22.77
CA ILE A 11 -23.25 43.39 22.53
C ILE A 11 -23.29 41.90 22.90
N ILE A 12 -23.86 41.56 24.06
CA ILE A 12 -23.98 40.17 24.52
C ILE A 12 -24.87 39.36 23.55
N SER A 13 -26.00 39.94 23.12
CA SER A 13 -26.88 39.27 22.15
C SER A 13 -26.21 39.01 20.80
N LEU A 14 -25.42 39.99 20.32
CA LEU A 14 -24.69 39.86 19.07
C LEU A 14 -23.58 38.80 19.17
N SER A 15 -22.85 38.76 20.28
CA SER A 15 -21.85 37.72 20.55
C SER A 15 -22.47 36.31 20.58
N LEU A 16 -23.62 36.16 21.23
CA LEU A 16 -24.34 34.87 21.26
C LEU A 16 -24.81 34.45 19.86
N MET A 17 -25.30 35.37 19.04
CA MET A 17 -25.68 35.05 17.66
C MET A 17 -24.51 34.58 16.83
N ILE A 18 -23.33 35.17 16.96
CA ILE A 18 -22.13 34.77 16.22
C ILE A 18 -21.66 33.34 16.64
N THR A 19 -21.77 33.02 17.91
CA THR A 19 -21.35 31.69 18.42
C THR A 19 -22.37 30.59 18.13
N THR A 20 -23.62 30.93 17.84
CA THR A 20 -24.67 29.94 17.50
C THR A 20 -24.89 29.77 15.99
N LEU A 21 -24.19 30.56 15.16
CA LEU A 21 -24.19 30.27 13.73
C LEU A 21 -23.61 28.90 13.53
N PRO A 22 -24.31 27.97 12.84
CA PRO A 22 -23.72 26.72 12.48
C PRO A 22 -22.49 27.05 11.62
N ILE A 23 -21.31 26.86 12.16
CA ILE A 23 -20.11 26.77 11.35
C ILE A 23 -20.42 25.54 10.50
N ASN A 24 -20.80 25.76 9.24
CA ASN A 24 -20.79 24.69 8.28
C ASN A 24 -19.35 24.20 8.28
N SER A 25 -19.05 23.24 9.14
CA SER A 25 -17.89 22.40 8.93
C SER A 25 -18.15 21.82 7.55
N PHE A 26 -17.44 22.33 6.54
CA PHE A 26 -17.28 21.63 5.31
C PHE A 26 -16.67 20.29 5.74
N ALA A 27 -17.51 19.30 5.94
CA ALA A 27 -17.06 17.93 6.03
C ALA A 27 -16.45 17.68 4.66
N VAL A 28 -15.15 17.82 4.57
CA VAL A 28 -14.39 17.33 3.42
C VAL A 28 -14.77 15.86 3.37
N SER A 29 -15.58 15.51 2.38
CA SER A 29 -15.93 14.12 2.11
C SER A 29 -14.66 13.49 1.60
N TYR A 30 -13.86 12.99 2.52
CA TYR A 30 -12.73 12.14 2.14
C TYR A 30 -13.30 10.93 1.40
N PRO A 31 -12.73 10.54 0.26
CA PRO A 31 -13.08 9.26 -0.34
C PRO A 31 -12.80 8.22 0.75
N VAL A 32 -13.88 7.73 1.35
CA VAL A 32 -13.78 6.62 2.30
C VAL A 32 -13.32 5.44 1.46
N LEU A 33 -12.03 5.13 1.54
CA LEU A 33 -11.58 3.82 1.09
C LEU A 33 -12.50 2.83 1.80
N PRO A 34 -13.22 1.97 1.07
CA PRO A 34 -14.21 1.10 1.67
C PRO A 34 -13.48 0.12 2.59
N GLN A 35 -13.35 0.55 3.84
CA GLN A 35 -12.65 -0.15 4.91
C GLN A 35 -13.20 -1.55 5.14
N TYR A 36 -14.46 -1.76 4.72
CA TYR A 36 -15.18 -3.01 4.90
C TYR A 36 -14.89 -4.07 3.84
N GLU A 37 -14.54 -3.71 2.62
CA GLU A 37 -14.34 -4.70 1.55
C GLU A 37 -13.01 -5.46 1.67
N PHE A 38 -12.02 -4.86 2.33
CA PHE A 38 -10.68 -5.45 2.45
C PHE A 38 -10.35 -5.89 3.87
N SER A 39 -11.27 -5.73 4.83
CA SER A 39 -11.06 -6.06 6.25
C SER A 39 -10.70 -7.53 6.51
N ASN A 40 -11.07 -8.42 5.59
CA ASN A 40 -10.73 -9.85 5.68
C ASN A 40 -9.29 -10.14 5.26
N PHE A 41 -8.62 -9.22 4.55
CA PHE A 41 -7.29 -9.43 3.97
C PHE A 41 -6.25 -8.48 4.54
N ALA A 42 -6.67 -7.27 4.92
CA ALA A 42 -5.76 -6.24 5.38
C ALA A 42 -6.41 -5.29 6.39
N LYS A 43 -5.58 -4.64 7.19
CA LYS A 43 -5.98 -3.59 8.12
C LYS A 43 -5.35 -2.27 7.67
N ILE A 44 -6.17 -1.23 7.53
CA ILE A 44 -5.68 0.12 7.30
C ILE A 44 -5.11 0.66 8.61
N THR A 45 -3.83 0.98 8.64
CA THR A 45 -3.14 1.54 9.82
C THR A 45 -3.06 3.05 9.78
N SER A 46 -3.01 3.64 8.58
CA SER A 46 -3.02 5.09 8.39
C SER A 46 -3.59 5.44 7.03
N ALA A 47 -4.18 6.63 6.91
CA ALA A 47 -4.62 7.21 5.66
C ALA A 47 -4.35 8.71 5.67
N ASN A 48 -3.76 9.23 4.60
CA ASN A 48 -3.54 10.64 4.37
C ASN A 48 -4.26 11.02 3.08
N PHE A 49 -4.95 12.14 3.09
CA PHE A 49 -5.71 12.62 1.95
C PHE A 49 -5.12 13.91 1.44
N CYS A 50 -4.97 14.00 0.13
CA CYS A 50 -4.53 15.21 -0.54
C CYS A 50 -5.72 15.79 -1.32
N GLU A 51 -6.04 17.05 -1.07
CA GLU A 51 -7.08 17.74 -1.82
C GLU A 51 -6.64 17.86 -3.30
N ASN A 52 -7.56 17.57 -4.21
CA ASN A 52 -7.36 17.65 -5.66
C ASN A 52 -6.40 16.58 -6.24
N SER A 53 -6.19 15.45 -5.56
CA SER A 53 -5.47 14.30 -6.14
C SER A 53 -6.45 13.36 -6.83
N ASP A 54 -6.14 12.99 -8.05
CA ASP A 54 -6.82 11.94 -8.83
C ASP A 54 -6.14 10.56 -8.67
N THR A 55 -5.05 10.52 -7.92
CA THR A 55 -4.24 9.32 -7.72
C THR A 55 -4.34 8.82 -6.28
N THR A 56 -4.53 7.52 -6.12
CA THR A 56 -4.49 6.85 -4.81
C THR A 56 -3.27 5.95 -4.74
N ILE A 57 -2.45 6.14 -3.71
CA ILE A 57 -1.29 5.29 -3.43
C ILE A 57 -1.62 4.42 -2.24
N ILE A 58 -1.49 3.11 -2.39
CA ILE A 58 -1.70 2.11 -1.33
C ILE A 58 -0.34 1.47 -1.02
N ASN A 59 0.18 1.74 0.18
CA ASN A 59 1.39 1.08 0.68
C ASN A 59 0.98 -0.14 1.48
N ILE A 60 1.41 -1.33 1.04
CA ILE A 60 1.16 -2.60 1.70
C ILE A 60 2.44 -3.03 2.40
N GLN A 61 2.37 -3.19 3.72
CA GLN A 61 3.46 -3.73 4.53
C GLN A 61 3.11 -5.15 4.95
N ASP A 62 4.08 -6.05 4.85
CA ASP A 62 3.86 -7.46 5.08
C ASP A 62 4.95 -8.11 5.96
N LEU A 63 4.69 -9.35 6.34
CA LEU A 63 5.68 -10.28 6.88
C LEU A 63 6.14 -11.20 5.76
N HIS A 64 7.36 -11.02 5.29
CA HIS A 64 7.96 -11.91 4.29
C HIS A 64 8.01 -13.36 4.78
N ASN A 65 7.94 -14.31 3.86
CA ASN A 65 7.96 -15.76 4.15
C ASN A 65 6.81 -16.24 5.07
N ASN A 66 5.63 -15.64 4.94
CA ASN A 66 4.41 -16.09 5.60
C ASN A 66 3.32 -16.32 4.55
N LYS A 67 3.01 -17.58 4.27
CA LYS A 67 2.06 -17.99 3.22
C LYS A 67 0.69 -17.33 3.37
N GLU A 68 0.15 -17.26 4.58
CA GLU A 68 -1.15 -16.64 4.84
C GLU A 68 -1.13 -15.14 4.49
N VAL A 69 -0.05 -14.45 4.84
CA VAL A 69 0.11 -13.04 4.50
C VAL A 69 0.23 -12.86 3.00
N GLN A 70 1.00 -13.70 2.30
CA GLN A 70 1.13 -13.63 0.84
C GLN A 70 -0.20 -13.95 0.13
N ASP A 71 -0.98 -14.91 0.61
CA ASP A 71 -2.32 -15.20 0.12
C ASP A 71 -3.28 -14.01 0.31
N ASN A 72 -3.18 -13.30 1.42
CA ASN A 72 -3.98 -12.11 1.67
C ASN A 72 -3.57 -10.94 0.78
N ILE A 73 -2.28 -10.75 0.51
CA ILE A 73 -1.79 -9.74 -0.45
C ILE A 73 -2.32 -10.05 -1.86
N TYR A 74 -2.22 -11.31 -2.30
CA TYR A 74 -2.78 -11.72 -3.59
C TYR A 74 -4.28 -11.38 -3.70
N LYS A 75 -5.08 -11.77 -2.69
CA LYS A 75 -6.52 -11.52 -2.66
C LYS A 75 -6.85 -10.03 -2.61
N LEU A 76 -6.08 -9.25 -1.88
CA LEU A 76 -6.23 -7.80 -1.81
C LEU A 76 -5.98 -7.15 -3.18
N LEU A 77 -4.86 -7.48 -3.82
CA LEU A 77 -4.52 -6.94 -5.14
C LEU A 77 -5.53 -7.37 -6.22
N ASP A 78 -5.98 -8.62 -6.19
CA ASP A 78 -7.01 -9.13 -7.10
C ASP A 78 -8.35 -8.40 -6.91
N SER A 79 -8.75 -8.14 -5.67
CA SER A 79 -9.96 -7.38 -5.34
C SER A 79 -9.85 -5.92 -5.78
N LEU A 80 -8.69 -5.29 -5.56
CA LEU A 80 -8.42 -3.92 -6.03
C LEU A 80 -8.44 -3.84 -7.56
N ASN A 81 -7.83 -4.80 -8.24
CA ASN A 81 -7.81 -4.85 -9.70
C ASN A 81 -9.21 -5.03 -10.29
N LYS A 82 -10.03 -5.91 -9.71
CA LYS A 82 -11.43 -6.11 -10.12
C LYS A 82 -12.27 -4.85 -9.95
N LYS A 83 -12.00 -4.10 -8.89
CA LYS A 83 -12.78 -2.89 -8.55
C LYS A 83 -12.35 -1.67 -9.36
N TYR A 84 -11.07 -1.44 -9.52
CA TYR A 84 -10.54 -0.21 -10.13
C TYR A 84 -9.99 -0.43 -11.55
N GLY A 85 -9.64 -1.66 -11.91
CA GLY A 85 -9.22 -2.06 -13.26
C GLY A 85 -7.83 -1.64 -13.67
N ASN A 86 -7.35 -0.49 -13.22
CA ASN A 86 -6.07 0.09 -13.67
C ASN A 86 -5.10 0.23 -12.48
N LEU A 87 -4.57 -0.92 -12.02
CA LEU A 87 -3.54 -0.94 -10.98
C LEU A 87 -2.15 -0.92 -11.61
N GLU A 88 -1.33 0.00 -11.16
CA GLU A 88 0.11 -0.07 -11.27
C GLU A 88 0.65 -0.66 -9.97
N VAL A 89 1.39 -1.76 -10.07
CA VAL A 89 1.93 -2.46 -8.90
C VAL A 89 3.44 -2.26 -8.87
N TYR A 90 3.93 -1.81 -7.73
CA TYR A 90 5.33 -1.61 -7.43
C TYR A 90 5.75 -2.58 -6.35
N ILE A 91 6.87 -3.28 -6.53
CA ILE A 91 7.35 -4.29 -5.59
C ILE A 91 8.75 -3.99 -5.09
N GLU A 92 8.97 -4.30 -3.82
CA GLU A 92 10.28 -4.29 -3.19
C GLU A 92 11.08 -5.54 -3.60
N GLY A 93 12.40 -5.43 -3.62
CA GLY A 93 13.29 -6.57 -3.92
C GLY A 93 13.51 -6.83 -5.42
N ALA A 94 12.93 -6.01 -6.30
CA ALA A 94 13.20 -6.04 -7.73
C ALA A 94 14.01 -4.81 -8.17
N ASP A 95 14.99 -5.01 -9.04
CA ASP A 95 15.83 -3.97 -9.64
C ASP A 95 15.51 -3.71 -11.12
N ASP A 96 14.60 -4.50 -11.70
CA ASP A 96 14.09 -4.37 -13.05
C ASP A 96 12.62 -4.76 -13.12
N VAL A 97 11.96 -4.39 -14.21
CA VAL A 97 10.56 -4.69 -14.48
C VAL A 97 10.35 -6.20 -14.62
N ILE A 98 9.35 -6.74 -13.94
CA ILE A 98 8.94 -8.13 -14.07
C ILE A 98 7.72 -8.21 -14.99
N ASP A 99 7.89 -8.91 -16.11
CA ASP A 99 6.86 -9.13 -17.13
C ASP A 99 6.73 -10.64 -17.40
N TYR A 100 5.73 -11.25 -16.76
CA TYR A 100 5.45 -12.68 -16.92
C TYR A 100 4.92 -13.05 -18.31
N GLY A 101 4.40 -12.07 -19.06
CA GLY A 101 3.98 -12.28 -20.44
C GLY A 101 5.15 -12.68 -21.34
N LYS A 102 6.33 -12.11 -21.13
CA LYS A 102 7.55 -12.49 -21.85
C LYS A 102 8.03 -13.90 -21.52
N LEU A 103 7.87 -14.34 -20.27
CA LEU A 103 8.22 -15.71 -19.89
C LEU A 103 7.30 -16.75 -20.59
N SER A 104 6.05 -16.41 -20.83
CA SER A 104 5.09 -17.28 -21.52
C SER A 104 5.39 -17.48 -22.99
N GLU A 105 6.27 -16.68 -23.60
CA GLU A 105 6.75 -16.88 -24.96
C GLU A 105 7.71 -18.08 -25.08
N GLU A 106 8.38 -18.43 -23.98
CA GLU A 106 9.38 -19.51 -23.96
C GLU A 106 8.82 -20.84 -23.41
N MET A 107 7.65 -20.83 -22.76
CA MET A 107 7.04 -22.00 -22.12
C MET A 107 5.57 -22.12 -22.55
N ASN A 108 5.07 -23.37 -22.65
CA ASN A 108 3.64 -23.53 -22.87
C ASN A 108 2.86 -23.17 -21.58
N GLU A 109 1.58 -22.81 -21.75
CA GLU A 109 0.72 -22.35 -20.66
C GLU A 109 0.61 -23.33 -19.48
N LYS A 110 0.58 -24.63 -19.79
CA LYS A 110 0.48 -25.69 -18.76
C LYS A 110 1.75 -25.79 -17.92
N GLU A 111 2.90 -25.73 -18.56
CA GLU A 111 4.22 -25.77 -17.88
C GLU A 111 4.42 -24.51 -17.04
N MET A 112 4.11 -23.34 -17.60
CA MET A 112 4.18 -22.08 -16.90
C MET A 112 3.26 -22.07 -15.68
N SER A 113 2.00 -22.54 -15.83
CA SER A 113 1.06 -22.61 -14.72
C SER A 113 1.54 -23.57 -13.61
N ALA A 114 2.09 -24.74 -13.99
CA ALA A 114 2.61 -25.68 -13.02
C ALA A 114 3.82 -25.11 -12.25
N LEU A 115 4.74 -24.45 -12.95
CA LEU A 115 5.90 -23.79 -12.36
C LEU A 115 5.49 -22.69 -11.39
N MET A 116 4.65 -21.76 -11.82
CA MET A 116 4.26 -20.61 -11.01
C MET A 116 3.47 -21.01 -9.77
N ASN A 117 2.56 -22.00 -9.89
CA ASN A 117 1.85 -22.52 -8.73
C ASN A 117 2.83 -23.20 -7.76
N SER A 118 3.77 -24.03 -8.25
CA SER A 118 4.77 -24.68 -7.39
C SER A 118 5.65 -23.66 -6.66
N LEU A 119 6.13 -22.62 -7.35
CA LEU A 119 6.94 -21.57 -6.73
C LEU A 119 6.16 -20.80 -5.67
N TYR A 120 4.87 -20.55 -5.92
CA TYR A 120 4.01 -19.87 -4.97
C TYR A 120 3.70 -20.73 -3.74
N ASP A 121 3.43 -22.01 -3.94
CA ASP A 121 3.18 -22.96 -2.85
C ASP A 121 4.42 -23.23 -2.00
N ASP A 122 5.60 -23.10 -2.59
CA ASP A 122 6.90 -23.22 -1.92
C ASP A 122 7.41 -21.91 -1.27
N ASP A 123 6.57 -20.89 -1.17
CA ASP A 123 6.91 -19.55 -0.65
C ASP A 123 8.08 -18.86 -1.39
N LYS A 124 8.29 -19.19 -2.67
CA LYS A 124 9.34 -18.62 -3.53
C LYS A 124 8.85 -17.46 -4.40
N LEU A 125 7.54 -17.24 -4.44
CA LEU A 125 6.90 -16.08 -5.03
C LEU A 125 6.08 -15.36 -3.98
N SER A 126 6.15 -14.05 -3.97
CA SER A 126 5.27 -13.20 -3.17
C SER A 126 3.83 -13.21 -3.72
N GLY A 127 2.88 -12.80 -2.88
CA GLY A 127 1.49 -12.60 -3.30
C GLY A 127 1.35 -11.59 -4.43
N ALA A 128 2.21 -10.56 -4.45
CA ALA A 128 2.24 -9.56 -5.51
C ALA A 128 2.77 -10.13 -6.83
N GLU A 129 3.82 -10.94 -6.80
CA GLU A 129 4.36 -11.60 -7.99
C GLU A 129 3.36 -12.61 -8.57
N PHE A 130 2.72 -13.40 -7.71
CA PHE A 130 1.69 -14.32 -8.14
C PHE A 130 0.47 -13.61 -8.74
N PHE A 131 0.10 -12.44 -8.18
CA PHE A 131 -0.92 -11.57 -8.75
C PHE A 131 -0.51 -11.07 -10.15
N GLY A 132 0.73 -10.63 -10.32
CA GLY A 132 1.27 -10.18 -11.61
C GLY A 132 1.14 -11.28 -12.66
N TYR A 133 1.55 -12.49 -12.32
CA TYR A 133 1.40 -13.65 -13.20
C TYR A 133 -0.07 -13.95 -13.55
N LYS A 134 -0.94 -14.11 -12.53
CA LYS A 134 -2.36 -14.50 -12.74
C LYS A 134 -3.16 -13.47 -13.52
N ASN A 135 -2.82 -12.20 -13.44
CA ASN A 135 -3.57 -11.11 -14.06
C ASN A 135 -2.84 -10.49 -15.27
N ASN A 136 -1.74 -11.09 -15.68
CA ASN A 136 -0.87 -10.56 -16.75
C ASN A 136 -0.53 -9.07 -16.54
N LYS A 137 -0.10 -8.73 -15.32
CA LYS A 137 0.26 -7.37 -14.92
C LYS A 137 1.77 -7.25 -14.85
N ILE A 138 2.25 -6.14 -15.38
CA ILE A 138 3.64 -5.73 -15.22
C ILE A 138 3.84 -5.26 -13.78
N LEU A 139 4.93 -5.74 -13.15
CA LEU A 139 5.34 -5.29 -11.83
C LEU A 139 6.55 -4.37 -11.98
N ASN A 140 6.45 -3.21 -11.36
CA ASN A 140 7.51 -2.20 -11.43
C ASN A 140 8.45 -2.32 -10.23
N PRO A 141 9.75 -2.12 -10.40
CA PRO A 141 10.71 -2.14 -9.30
C PRO A 141 10.59 -0.86 -8.46
N THR A 142 10.75 -0.98 -7.15
CA THR A 142 10.95 0.19 -6.28
C THR A 142 12.43 0.47 -6.03
N GLU A 143 13.31 -0.47 -6.35
CA GLU A 143 14.73 -0.38 -6.05
C GLU A 143 15.54 0.20 -7.22
N GLN A 144 16.57 0.97 -6.86
CA GLN A 144 17.56 1.38 -7.84
C GLN A 144 18.61 0.28 -7.98
N LYS A 145 18.89 -0.13 -9.21
CA LYS A 145 19.77 -1.26 -9.55
C LYS A 145 21.14 -1.20 -8.87
N ASN A 146 21.76 -0.03 -8.82
CA ASN A 146 23.06 0.18 -8.16
C ASN A 146 22.98 0.04 -6.64
N ILE A 147 21.91 0.53 -6.01
CA ILE A 147 21.70 0.44 -4.56
C ILE A 147 21.38 -1.01 -4.18
N TYR A 148 20.54 -1.67 -4.95
CA TYR A 148 20.19 -3.08 -4.76
C TYR A 148 21.44 -3.97 -4.80
N ALA A 149 22.28 -3.82 -5.83
CA ALA A 149 23.53 -4.57 -5.93
C ALA A 149 24.47 -4.32 -4.74
N GLN A 150 24.57 -3.09 -4.26
CA GLN A 150 25.36 -2.75 -3.09
C GLN A 150 24.79 -3.38 -1.81
N ASN A 151 23.48 -3.39 -1.62
CA ASN A 151 22.81 -4.02 -0.50
C ASN A 151 23.06 -5.54 -0.47
N ILE A 152 23.00 -6.22 -1.61
CA ILE A 152 23.32 -7.66 -1.73
C ILE A 152 24.78 -7.93 -1.34
N GLN A 153 25.71 -7.08 -1.76
CA GLN A 153 27.12 -7.21 -1.36
C GLN A 153 27.31 -7.02 0.15
N ASN A 154 26.68 -6.01 0.73
CA ASN A 154 26.72 -5.72 2.16
C ASN A 154 26.11 -6.88 2.98
N TYR A 155 24.95 -7.40 2.54
CA TYR A 155 24.32 -8.55 3.17
C TYR A 155 25.21 -9.80 3.13
N SER A 156 25.81 -10.07 1.98
CA SER A 156 26.76 -11.19 1.83
C SER A 156 27.97 -11.06 2.74
N PHE A 157 28.48 -9.83 2.91
CA PHE A 157 29.56 -9.54 3.85
C PHE A 157 29.14 -9.81 5.30
N LEU A 158 27.95 -9.35 5.70
CA LEU A 158 27.41 -9.57 7.06
C LEU A 158 27.24 -11.05 7.37
N ILE A 159 26.73 -11.83 6.42
CA ILE A 159 26.58 -13.28 6.61
C ILE A 159 27.93 -13.96 6.79
N LYS A 160 28.91 -13.65 5.92
CA LYS A 160 30.25 -14.24 5.98
C LYS A 160 30.96 -13.93 7.30
N ASN A 161 30.71 -12.76 7.87
CA ASN A 161 31.38 -12.29 9.08
C ASN A 161 30.50 -12.39 10.34
N LYS A 162 29.36 -13.08 10.27
CA LYS A 162 28.37 -13.15 11.36
C LYS A 162 28.97 -13.59 12.71
N GLN A 163 29.92 -14.53 12.72
CA GLN A 163 30.55 -15.00 13.95
C GLN A 163 31.47 -13.95 14.57
N GLN A 164 32.21 -13.22 13.75
CA GLN A 164 33.08 -12.13 14.23
C GLN A 164 32.25 -10.95 14.76
N ILE A 165 31.17 -10.59 14.05
CA ILE A 165 30.29 -9.49 14.47
C ILE A 165 29.63 -9.79 15.82
N LYS A 166 29.24 -11.04 16.08
CA LYS A 166 28.68 -11.46 17.37
C LYS A 166 29.62 -11.28 18.56
N GLN A 167 30.93 -11.14 18.33
CA GLN A 167 31.91 -10.93 19.39
C GLN A 167 31.99 -9.45 19.83
N TYR A 168 31.42 -8.54 19.04
CA TYR A 168 31.43 -7.10 19.30
C TYR A 168 30.08 -6.56 19.76
N LEU A 169 29.04 -7.41 19.84
CA LEU A 169 27.71 -7.11 20.36
C LEU A 169 27.49 -7.76 21.72
#